data_1777b87ba41ec8c7dc27089e5d65c1fb
#
_entry.id   1777b87ba41ec8c7dc27089e5d65c1fb
#
_cell.length_a   1.000
_cell.length_b   1.000
_cell.length_c   1.000
_cell.angle_alpha   90.00
_cell.angle_beta   90.00
_cell.angle_gamma   90.00
#
_symmetry.space_group_name_H-M   'P 1'
#
loop_
_entity.id
_entity.type
_entity.pdbx_description
1 polymer ?
#
loop_
_entity_poly.entity_id
_entity_poly.type
_entity_poly.pdbx_seq_one_letter_code
_entity_poly.pdbx_strand_id
1 'polypeptide(L)'
;MANWPENLDFVEQTLRNFPNVMIETGAREGELGRQPRRTREIFMKYSDRIMFGTDEGAEEAMYRNYFRWLETEDEYFPYAQYPQQGRWMIYGLKLPDSVLENVYHRNAEALFARFKGAE
;
A
#
# COMPACT_ATOMS: atom_id res chain seq x y z
N MET A 1 -5.05 -0.92 -5.39
CA MET A 1 -3.89 -0.50 -6.24
C MET A 1 -4.29 -0.44 -7.71
N ALA A 2 -5.21 0.44 -8.05
CA ALA A 2 -5.73 0.65 -9.41
C ALA A 2 -6.15 -0.66 -10.14
N ASN A 3 -6.55 -1.66 -9.37
CA ASN A 3 -7.02 -2.96 -9.81
C ASN A 3 -6.04 -3.82 -10.66
N TRP A 4 -4.77 -3.41 -10.75
CA TRP A 4 -3.75 -4.18 -11.46
C TRP A 4 -2.37 -4.06 -10.78
N PRO A 5 -2.21 -4.61 -9.56
CA PRO A 5 -0.98 -4.44 -8.77
C PRO A 5 0.24 -5.14 -9.36
N GLU A 6 0.07 -6.08 -10.24
CA GLU A 6 1.17 -6.77 -10.94
C GLU A 6 1.78 -5.91 -12.06
N ASN A 7 1.03 -4.91 -12.55
CA ASN A 7 1.49 -3.98 -13.58
C ASN A 7 1.67 -2.58 -13.00
N LEU A 8 2.81 -2.34 -12.39
CA LEU A 8 3.09 -1.07 -11.71
C LEU A 8 3.27 0.11 -12.68
N ASP A 9 3.59 -0.13 -13.94
CA ASP A 9 3.61 0.92 -14.94
C ASP A 9 2.19 1.41 -15.26
N PHE A 10 1.21 0.51 -15.31
CA PHE A 10 -0.20 0.87 -15.42
C PHE A 10 -0.68 1.65 -14.19
N VAL A 11 -0.30 1.21 -12.98
CA VAL A 11 -0.64 1.94 -11.74
C VAL A 11 -0.09 3.36 -11.77
N GLU A 12 1.18 3.53 -12.13
CA GLU A 12 1.78 4.85 -12.22
C GLU A 12 1.14 5.71 -13.32
N GLN A 13 0.86 5.14 -14.48
CA GLN A 13 0.17 5.85 -15.56
C GLN A 13 -1.21 6.34 -15.12
N THR A 14 -1.95 5.52 -14.36
CA THR A 14 -3.24 5.88 -13.81
C THR A 14 -3.12 7.07 -12.86
N LEU A 15 -2.20 7.02 -11.91
CA LEU A 15 -1.96 8.11 -10.97
C LEU A 15 -1.55 9.41 -11.67
N ARG A 16 -0.72 9.32 -12.69
CA ARG A 16 -0.24 10.46 -13.47
C ARG A 16 -1.35 11.10 -14.30
N ASN A 17 -2.16 10.28 -14.97
CA ASN A 17 -3.19 10.76 -15.87
C ASN A 17 -4.47 11.25 -15.18
N PHE A 18 -4.72 10.78 -13.97
CA PHE A 18 -5.93 11.08 -13.19
C PHE A 18 -5.57 11.66 -11.82
N PRO A 19 -5.32 12.97 -11.71
CA PRO A 19 -4.85 13.59 -10.46
C PRO A 19 -5.78 13.43 -9.26
N ASN A 20 -7.06 13.19 -9.48
CA ASN A 20 -8.08 13.00 -8.46
C ASN A 20 -8.22 11.54 -7.97
N VAL A 21 -7.49 10.60 -8.56
CA VAL A 21 -7.54 9.19 -8.13
C VAL A 21 -6.69 8.99 -6.89
N MET A 22 -7.29 8.39 -5.87
CA MET A 22 -6.60 7.82 -4.70
C MET A 22 -6.62 6.30 -4.83
N ILE A 23 -5.58 5.66 -4.37
CA ILE A 23 -5.47 4.19 -4.33
C ILE A 23 -5.22 3.71 -2.90
N GLU A 24 -5.51 2.45 -2.63
CA GLU A 24 -5.26 1.84 -1.32
C GLU A 24 -4.63 0.45 -1.48
N THR A 25 -4.10 -0.10 -0.39
CA THR A 25 -3.24 -1.30 -0.39
C THR A 25 -3.98 -2.62 -0.13
N GLY A 26 -5.28 -2.59 0.11
CA GLY A 26 -6.06 -3.75 0.55
C GLY A 26 -5.84 -5.01 -0.27
N ALA A 27 -5.47 -6.09 0.40
CA ALA A 27 -5.17 -7.41 -0.15
C ALA A 27 -4.13 -7.41 -1.29
N ARG A 28 -3.17 -6.45 -1.29
CA ARG A 28 -2.20 -6.30 -2.39
C ARG A 28 -0.73 -6.40 -1.96
N GLU A 29 -0.47 -6.64 -0.69
CA GLU A 29 0.90 -6.81 -0.17
C GLU A 29 1.61 -8.01 -0.82
N GLY A 30 0.86 -9.05 -1.18
CA GLY A 30 1.40 -10.23 -1.84
C GLY A 30 2.02 -9.94 -3.21
N GLU A 31 1.34 -9.18 -4.06
CA GLU A 31 1.83 -8.81 -5.39
C GLU A 31 2.87 -7.70 -5.32
N LEU A 32 2.60 -6.67 -4.52
CA LEU A 32 3.48 -5.52 -4.37
C LEU A 32 4.79 -5.89 -3.69
N GLY A 33 4.74 -6.76 -2.70
CA GLY A 33 5.92 -7.21 -1.96
C GLY A 33 6.90 -8.06 -2.78
N ARG A 34 6.47 -8.59 -3.93
CA ARG A 34 7.36 -9.28 -4.90
C ARG A 34 8.14 -8.31 -5.77
N GLN A 35 7.76 -7.05 -5.79
CA GLN A 35 8.34 -5.99 -6.62
C GLN A 35 8.80 -4.82 -5.73
N PRO A 36 9.62 -5.07 -4.70
CA PRO A 36 9.85 -4.10 -3.63
C PRO A 36 10.45 -2.78 -4.11
N ARG A 37 11.37 -2.82 -5.06
CA ARG A 37 12.04 -1.62 -5.59
C ARG A 37 11.05 -0.72 -6.33
N ARG A 38 10.32 -1.28 -7.28
CA ARG A 38 9.34 -0.54 -8.08
C ARG A 38 8.17 -0.05 -7.23
N THR A 39 7.69 -0.88 -6.31
CA THR A 39 6.65 -0.50 -5.34
C THR A 39 7.11 0.67 -4.48
N ARG A 40 8.32 0.61 -3.94
CA ARG A 40 8.89 1.72 -3.15
C ARG A 40 8.96 3.02 -3.95
N GLU A 41 9.40 2.98 -5.22
CA GLU A 41 9.44 4.17 -6.09
C GLU A 41 8.07 4.82 -6.21
N ILE A 42 7.01 4.04 -6.41
CA ILE A 42 5.64 4.54 -6.51
C ILE A 42 5.17 5.15 -5.19
N PHE A 43 5.41 4.49 -4.06
CA PHE A 43 5.08 5.03 -2.75
C PHE A 43 5.80 6.35 -2.45
N MET A 44 7.08 6.44 -2.80
CA MET A 44 7.86 7.66 -2.63
C MET A 44 7.34 8.81 -3.50
N LYS A 45 7.02 8.54 -4.75
CA LYS A 45 6.58 9.55 -5.72
C LYS A 45 5.15 10.01 -5.51
N TYR A 46 4.27 9.10 -5.08
CA TYR A 46 2.83 9.35 -4.94
C TYR A 46 2.36 9.13 -3.50
N SER A 47 3.18 9.49 -2.53
CA SER A 47 2.88 9.24 -1.10
C SER A 47 1.59 9.91 -0.62
N ASP A 48 1.18 10.99 -1.25
CA ASP A 48 -0.07 11.73 -0.96
C ASP A 48 -1.32 11.14 -1.65
N ARG A 49 -1.17 10.04 -2.36
CA ARG A 49 -2.20 9.42 -3.19
C ARG A 49 -2.51 7.98 -2.81
N ILE A 50 -1.82 7.44 -1.82
CA ILE A 50 -1.90 6.04 -1.40
C ILE A 50 -2.39 5.96 0.05
N MET A 51 -3.44 5.19 0.29
CA MET A 51 -4.01 4.98 1.61
C MET A 51 -3.77 3.55 2.08
N PHE A 52 -3.66 3.38 3.39
CA PHE A 52 -3.57 2.08 4.03
C PHE A 52 -4.93 1.38 4.02
N GLY A 53 -4.94 0.12 3.65
CA GLY A 53 -6.08 -0.78 3.73
C GLY A 53 -5.59 -2.21 3.73
N THR A 54 -6.35 -3.13 4.30
CA THR A 54 -6.00 -4.54 4.40
C THR A 54 -6.94 -5.46 3.64
N ASP A 55 -8.21 -5.06 3.51
CA ASP A 55 -9.30 -5.87 2.96
C ASP A 55 -9.57 -7.14 3.79
N GLU A 56 -9.18 -7.12 5.06
CA GLU A 56 -9.34 -8.23 6.00
C GLU A 56 -9.92 -7.75 7.32
N GLY A 57 -10.33 -8.69 8.18
CA GLY A 57 -10.76 -8.39 9.54
C GLY A 57 -9.65 -7.77 10.40
N ALA A 58 -10.04 -7.15 11.51
CA ALA A 58 -9.12 -6.48 12.42
C ALA A 58 -8.37 -7.50 13.30
N GLU A 59 -7.35 -8.15 12.74
CA GLU A 59 -6.50 -9.12 13.43
C GLU A 59 -5.09 -8.59 13.60
N GLU A 60 -4.55 -8.72 14.82
CA GLU A 60 -3.23 -8.20 15.16
C GLU A 60 -2.11 -8.75 14.24
N ALA A 61 -2.13 -10.05 13.97
CA ALA A 61 -1.11 -10.69 13.15
C ALA A 61 -1.08 -10.14 11.72
N MET A 62 -2.23 -9.81 11.16
CA MET A 62 -2.35 -9.20 9.83
C MET A 62 -1.76 -7.79 9.83
N TYR A 63 -2.11 -6.94 10.82
CA TYR A 63 -1.53 -5.60 10.93
C TYR A 63 -0.01 -5.63 11.10
N ARG A 64 0.51 -6.51 11.95
CA ARG A 64 1.96 -6.69 12.14
C ARG A 64 2.66 -7.05 10.84
N ASN A 65 2.04 -7.88 10.01
CA ASN A 65 2.59 -8.25 8.70
C ASN A 65 2.63 -7.08 7.73
N TYR A 66 1.57 -6.28 7.67
CA TYR A 66 1.55 -5.04 6.87
C TYR A 66 2.59 -4.03 7.33
N PHE A 67 2.72 -3.83 8.64
CA PHE A 67 3.76 -2.94 9.19
C PHE A 67 5.16 -3.44 8.86
N ARG A 68 5.42 -4.74 9.00
CA ARG A 68 6.68 -5.35 8.59
C ARG A 68 6.99 -5.07 7.11
N TRP A 69 6.00 -5.25 6.25
CA TRP A 69 6.14 -5.00 4.82
C TRP A 69 6.42 -3.53 4.51
N LEU A 70 5.69 -2.59 5.12
CA LEU A 70 5.84 -1.16 4.83
C LEU A 70 7.08 -0.54 5.49
N GLU A 71 7.41 -0.95 6.71
CA GLU A 71 8.39 -0.27 7.57
C GLU A 71 9.80 -0.87 7.52
N THR A 72 9.93 -2.17 7.29
CA THR A 72 11.23 -2.86 7.37
C THR A 72 11.84 -3.13 6.01
N GLU A 73 13.12 -3.49 6.02
CA GLU A 73 13.84 -4.02 4.85
C GLU A 73 14.02 -5.53 4.92
N ASP A 74 13.22 -6.21 5.72
CA ASP A 74 13.25 -7.65 5.86
C ASP A 74 13.06 -8.35 4.51
N GLU A 75 13.78 -9.44 4.32
CA GLU A 75 13.73 -10.21 3.08
C GLU A 75 12.99 -11.53 3.28
N TYR A 76 12.27 -11.94 2.25
CA TYR A 76 11.76 -13.29 2.09
C TYR A 76 10.91 -13.77 3.29
N PHE A 77 9.79 -13.07 3.55
CA PHE A 77 8.86 -13.42 4.61
C PHE A 77 7.43 -13.61 4.09
N PRO A 78 6.56 -14.35 4.81
CA PRO A 78 5.19 -14.58 4.38
C PRO A 78 4.36 -13.31 4.41
N TYR A 79 3.48 -13.12 3.41
CA TYR A 79 2.66 -11.92 3.26
C TYR A 79 1.24 -12.05 3.84
N ALA A 80 0.73 -13.25 4.00
CA ALA A 80 -0.61 -13.48 4.54
C ALA A 80 -0.62 -14.74 5.41
N GLN A 81 -1.65 -14.84 6.22
CA GLN A 81 -1.96 -16.10 6.87
C GLN A 81 -2.56 -17.08 5.86
N TYR A 82 -2.52 -18.36 6.18
CA TYR A 82 -3.08 -19.40 5.32
C TYR A 82 -4.60 -19.22 5.15
N PRO A 83 -5.15 -19.41 3.94
CA PRO A 83 -4.44 -19.76 2.69
C PRO A 83 -3.88 -18.52 1.97
N GLN A 84 -2.61 -18.59 1.62
CA GLN A 84 -1.98 -17.58 0.77
C GLN A 84 -2.43 -17.72 -0.69
N GLN A 85 -2.37 -16.62 -1.45
CA GLN A 85 -2.66 -16.63 -2.90
C GLN A 85 -1.67 -17.50 -3.69
N GLY A 86 -0.43 -17.59 -3.22
CA GLY A 86 0.62 -18.37 -3.85
C GLY A 86 1.73 -18.74 -2.88
N ARG A 87 2.77 -19.39 -3.41
CA ARG A 87 3.89 -19.92 -2.62
C ARG A 87 5.08 -18.98 -2.51
N TRP A 88 4.95 -17.76 -3.02
CA TRP A 88 6.04 -16.78 -2.93
C TRP A 88 6.07 -16.09 -1.56
N MET A 89 7.20 -15.50 -1.28
CA MET A 89 7.42 -14.63 -0.14
C MET A 89 7.54 -13.18 -0.61
N ILE A 90 7.48 -12.23 0.33
CA ILE A 90 7.59 -10.80 0.05
C ILE A 90 8.80 -10.16 0.72
N TYR A 91 9.05 -8.92 0.38
CA TYR A 91 10.19 -8.12 0.82
C TYR A 91 9.72 -6.76 1.32
N GLY A 92 10.30 -6.30 2.40
CA GLY A 92 9.96 -5.01 3.01
C GLY A 92 10.33 -3.82 2.13
N LEU A 93 9.54 -2.76 2.22
CA LEU A 93 9.70 -1.54 1.44
C LEU A 93 10.61 -0.50 2.10
N LYS A 94 10.81 -0.58 3.41
CA LYS A 94 11.56 0.41 4.19
C LYS A 94 11.16 1.84 3.83
N LEU A 95 9.88 2.14 3.94
CA LEU A 95 9.38 3.48 3.67
C LEU A 95 9.81 4.44 4.78
N PRO A 96 10.19 5.69 4.46
CA PRO A 96 10.51 6.68 5.47
C PRO A 96 9.25 7.15 6.21
N ASP A 97 9.41 7.66 7.42
CA ASP A 97 8.32 8.08 8.31
C ASP A 97 7.35 9.06 7.64
N SER A 98 7.85 10.01 6.86
CA SER A 98 7.00 10.98 6.15
C SER A 98 6.04 10.33 5.15
N VAL A 99 6.46 9.25 4.50
CA VAL A 99 5.62 8.46 3.59
C VAL A 99 4.64 7.60 4.39
N LEU A 100 5.12 6.96 5.45
CA LEU A 100 4.26 6.14 6.34
C LEU A 100 3.13 6.96 6.95
N GLU A 101 3.41 8.17 7.45
CA GLU A 101 2.38 9.05 7.99
C GLU A 101 1.29 9.39 6.95
N ASN A 102 1.68 9.68 5.72
CA ASN A 102 0.73 9.93 4.63
C ASN A 102 -0.14 8.70 4.36
N VAL A 103 0.49 7.53 4.21
CA VAL A 103 -0.18 6.27 3.88
C VAL A 103 -1.09 5.82 5.02
N TYR A 104 -0.62 5.88 6.27
CA TYR A 104 -1.37 5.37 7.41
C TYR A 104 -2.58 6.22 7.79
N HIS A 105 -2.49 7.56 7.69
CA HIS A 105 -3.58 8.39 8.17
C HIS A 105 -3.80 9.73 7.44
N ARG A 106 -2.75 10.48 7.10
CA ARG A 106 -2.92 11.85 6.58
C ARG A 106 -3.74 11.93 5.29
N ASN A 107 -3.55 10.97 4.38
CA ASN A 107 -4.31 10.94 3.13
C ASN A 107 -5.79 10.66 3.36
N ALA A 108 -6.12 9.73 4.25
CA ALA A 108 -7.49 9.43 4.62
C ALA A 108 -8.15 10.62 5.33
N GLU A 109 -7.46 11.25 6.29
CA GLU A 109 -7.92 12.45 6.98
C GLU A 109 -8.24 13.59 6.00
N ALA A 110 -7.33 13.86 5.05
CA ALA A 110 -7.53 14.89 4.03
C ALA A 110 -8.71 14.57 3.10
N LEU A 111 -8.88 13.31 2.73
CA LEU A 111 -9.99 12.87 1.90
C LEU A 111 -11.33 13.06 2.63
N PHE A 112 -11.43 12.59 3.88
CA PHE A 112 -12.67 12.72 4.66
C PHE A 112 -13.01 14.17 5.03
N ALA A 113 -12.01 15.03 5.22
CA ALA A 113 -12.24 16.45 5.46
C ALA A 113 -12.96 17.14 4.29
N ARG A 114 -12.71 16.72 3.04
CA ARG A 114 -13.40 17.24 1.86
C ARG A 114 -14.90 16.95 1.88
N PHE A 115 -15.30 15.79 2.39
CA PHE A 115 -16.72 15.41 2.49
C PHE A 115 -17.45 16.16 3.62
N LYS A 116 -16.77 16.47 4.73
CA LYS A 116 -17.34 17.26 5.81
C LYS A 116 -17.61 18.73 5.43
N GLY A 117 -16.85 19.27 4.49
CA GLY A 117 -17.05 20.63 3.98
C GLY A 117 -18.14 20.76 2.88
N ALA A 118 -18.74 19.64 2.45
CA ALA A 118 -19.77 19.60 1.42
C ALA A 118 -21.22 19.53 1.99
N GLU A 119 -21.37 19.54 3.32
CA GLU A 119 -22.69 19.61 4.02
C GLU A 119 -23.15 21.10 4.11
#